data_34fbf0171dbaaa9f07b85398fb98d563
#
_entry.id   34fbf0171dbaaa9f07b85398fb98d563
#
_cell.length_a   1.000
_cell.length_b   1.000
_cell.length_c   1.000
_cell.angle_alpha   90.00
_cell.angle_beta   90.00
_cell.angle_gamma   90.00
#
_symmetry.space_group_name_H-M   'P 1'
#
loop_
_entity.id
_entity.type
_entity.pdbx_description
1 polymer ?
#
loop_
_entity_poly.entity_id
_entity_poly.type
_entity_poly.pdbx_seq_one_letter_code
_entity_poly.pdbx_strand_id
1 'polypeptide(L)'
;MEWEIVIGLEIHAQLATKTKIFSPAATAFGAEPNTQACAIDLGMPGVLPVLNREVVRMATKFGLAIDAEVAHQSVFARKNYFYPDLPKGYQISQFELPIVGKGVLEIDLEDGSSKTIGVTRAHLEEDAGKSLHEDYHGMSGIDINRAGTPLLEIVSEPDIRSSAEAVAYAKKIHSLVQYLEICDGNMQEGSFRMDVNISLRPVGQEAYGTSAEIKNLNYFR
;
A
#
# COMPACT_ATOMS: atom_id res chain seq x y z
N MET A 1 25.34 -11.35 24.78
CA MET A 1 24.56 -10.19 24.31
C MET A 1 23.32 -10.77 23.65
N GLU A 2 22.16 -10.44 24.14
CA GLU A 2 20.88 -10.93 23.60
C GLU A 2 20.37 -9.92 22.56
N TRP A 3 19.82 -10.41 21.45
CA TRP A 3 19.34 -9.60 20.34
C TRP A 3 17.82 -9.72 20.20
N GLU A 4 17.17 -8.64 19.87
CA GLU A 4 15.76 -8.63 19.47
C GLU A 4 15.59 -8.25 17.99
N ILE A 5 14.60 -8.86 17.37
CA ILE A 5 14.13 -8.51 16.04
C ILE A 5 13.14 -7.35 16.16
N VAL A 6 13.26 -6.38 15.27
CA VAL A 6 12.31 -5.26 15.11
C VAL A 6 11.78 -5.30 13.70
N ILE A 7 10.46 -5.39 13.56
CA ILE A 7 9.80 -5.50 12.26
C ILE A 7 8.77 -4.38 12.12
N GLY A 8 8.75 -3.75 10.94
CA GLY A 8 7.69 -2.89 10.45
C GLY A 8 7.14 -3.44 9.13
N LEU A 9 5.87 -3.24 8.88
CA LEU A 9 5.18 -3.68 7.67
C LEU A 9 4.61 -2.47 6.92
N GLU A 10 4.80 -2.48 5.60
CA GLU A 10 4.14 -1.59 4.66
C GLU A 10 3.20 -2.44 3.80
N ILE A 11 1.90 -2.17 3.87
CA ILE A 11 0.87 -2.94 3.18
C ILE A 11 0.20 -2.04 2.16
N HIS A 12 0.19 -2.48 0.90
CA HIS A 12 -0.45 -1.82 -0.21
C HIS A 12 -1.75 -2.55 -0.55
N ALA A 13 -2.88 -1.89 -0.36
CA ALA A 13 -4.19 -2.41 -0.73
C ALA A 13 -4.77 -1.58 -1.89
N GLN A 14 -4.99 -2.22 -3.05
CA GLN A 14 -5.71 -1.59 -4.15
C GLN A 14 -7.17 -1.41 -3.77
N LEU A 15 -7.64 -0.16 -3.81
CA LEU A 15 -9.03 0.14 -3.45
C LEU A 15 -9.98 -0.26 -4.56
N ALA A 16 -11.07 -0.94 -4.19
CA ALA A 16 -12.06 -1.54 -5.09
C ALA A 16 -13.00 -0.49 -5.73
N THR A 17 -12.42 0.53 -6.36
CA THR A 17 -13.17 1.57 -7.08
C THR A 17 -13.37 1.18 -8.54
N LYS A 18 -14.38 1.75 -9.19
CA LYS A 18 -14.65 1.53 -10.62
C LYS A 18 -13.73 2.34 -11.53
N THR A 19 -13.19 3.43 -11.02
CA THR A 19 -12.27 4.32 -11.75
C THR A 19 -11.04 4.61 -10.92
N LYS A 20 -9.99 5.06 -11.57
CA LYS A 20 -8.71 5.39 -10.95
C LYS A 20 -8.81 6.54 -9.96
N ILE A 21 -7.74 6.79 -9.20
CA ILE A 21 -7.73 7.80 -8.15
C ILE A 21 -7.91 9.21 -8.69
N PHE A 22 -7.33 9.53 -9.85
CA PHE A 22 -7.32 10.87 -10.43
C PHE A 22 -7.85 10.95 -11.86
N SER A 23 -8.29 9.85 -12.44
CA SER A 23 -8.77 9.79 -13.80
C SER A 23 -10.04 8.94 -13.95
N PRO A 24 -10.81 9.12 -15.02
CA PRO A 24 -12.01 8.32 -15.27
C PRO A 24 -11.72 6.93 -15.84
N ALA A 25 -10.46 6.57 -16.11
CA ALA A 25 -10.11 5.26 -16.64
C ALA A 25 -10.51 4.14 -15.67
N ALA A 26 -10.90 2.99 -16.20
CA ALA A 26 -11.36 1.86 -15.43
C ALA A 26 -10.22 1.16 -14.66
N THR A 27 -10.59 0.42 -13.62
CA THR A 27 -9.66 -0.34 -12.76
C THR A 27 -9.88 -1.86 -12.84
N ALA A 28 -10.71 -2.33 -13.79
CA ALA A 28 -11.03 -3.76 -13.89
C ALA A 28 -9.77 -4.59 -14.21
N PHE A 29 -9.61 -5.70 -13.48
CA PHE A 29 -8.51 -6.63 -13.71
C PHE A 29 -8.71 -7.45 -15.01
N GLY A 30 -7.61 -7.79 -15.69
CA GLY A 30 -7.62 -8.70 -16.84
C GLY A 30 -8.03 -8.08 -18.17
N ALA A 31 -8.14 -6.76 -18.27
CA ALA A 31 -8.36 -6.10 -19.56
C ALA A 31 -7.10 -6.17 -20.44
N GLU A 32 -7.30 -6.10 -21.75
CA GLU A 32 -6.20 -6.03 -22.73
C GLU A 32 -5.22 -4.90 -22.37
N PRO A 33 -3.91 -5.10 -22.52
CA PRO A 33 -2.91 -4.10 -22.16
C PRO A 33 -3.19 -2.73 -22.78
N ASN A 34 -3.00 -1.67 -22.00
CA ASN A 34 -3.13 -0.28 -22.40
C ASN A 34 -4.53 0.18 -22.88
N THR A 35 -5.60 -0.60 -22.52
CA THR A 35 -6.98 -0.22 -22.85
C THR A 35 -7.67 0.58 -21.74
N GLN A 36 -7.10 0.61 -20.54
CA GLN A 36 -7.63 1.31 -19.37
C GLN A 36 -6.68 2.42 -18.90
N ALA A 37 -6.30 3.29 -19.84
CA ALA A 37 -5.47 4.45 -19.57
C ALA A 37 -6.00 5.65 -20.36
N CYS A 38 -5.87 6.84 -19.78
CA CYS A 38 -6.25 8.09 -20.42
C CYS A 38 -5.10 9.11 -20.36
N ALA A 39 -5.31 10.28 -20.94
CA ALA A 39 -4.31 11.34 -20.99
C ALA A 39 -3.79 11.76 -19.60
N ILE A 40 -4.62 11.65 -18.54
CA ILE A 40 -4.22 11.96 -17.17
C ILE A 40 -3.21 10.94 -16.66
N ASP A 41 -3.45 9.65 -16.90
CA ASP A 41 -2.57 8.57 -16.47
C ASP A 41 -1.20 8.64 -17.17
N LEU A 42 -1.19 9.18 -18.38
CA LEU A 42 0.01 9.39 -19.19
C LEU A 42 0.74 10.72 -18.90
N GLY A 43 0.15 11.60 -18.10
CA GLY A 43 0.72 12.92 -17.83
C GLY A 43 0.82 13.82 -19.05
N MET A 44 -0.13 13.73 -19.98
CA MET A 44 -0.13 14.54 -21.19
C MET A 44 -0.25 16.04 -20.87
N PRO A 45 0.28 16.94 -21.73
CA PRO A 45 0.20 18.37 -21.50
C PRO A 45 -1.25 18.86 -21.32
N GLY A 46 -1.48 19.67 -20.29
CA GLY A 46 -2.77 20.28 -19.99
C GLY A 46 -3.74 19.44 -19.17
N VAL A 47 -3.38 18.21 -18.79
CA VAL A 47 -4.24 17.37 -17.94
C VAL A 47 -4.22 17.85 -16.48
N LEU A 48 -5.37 17.74 -15.82
CA LEU A 48 -5.53 18.04 -14.40
C LEU A 48 -6.15 16.82 -13.70
N PRO A 49 -5.48 16.28 -12.65
CA PRO A 49 -6.01 15.18 -11.86
C PRO A 49 -7.20 15.66 -11.02
N VAL A 50 -8.25 14.82 -10.91
CA VAL A 50 -9.41 15.08 -10.07
C VAL A 50 -9.62 13.90 -9.14
N LEU A 51 -9.58 14.14 -7.84
CA LEU A 51 -9.65 13.10 -6.81
C LEU A 51 -11.00 12.36 -6.84
N ASN A 52 -10.94 11.03 -6.90
CA ASN A 52 -12.10 10.16 -6.79
C ASN A 52 -12.63 10.14 -5.34
N ARG A 53 -13.88 10.55 -5.16
CA ARG A 53 -14.54 10.62 -3.83
C ARG A 53 -14.64 9.26 -3.13
N GLU A 54 -14.82 8.15 -3.87
CA GLU A 54 -14.90 6.81 -3.30
C GLU A 54 -13.60 6.38 -2.60
N VAL A 55 -12.47 6.80 -3.14
CA VAL A 55 -11.15 6.53 -2.55
C VAL A 55 -11.06 7.14 -1.15
N VAL A 56 -11.50 8.39 -1.00
CA VAL A 56 -11.56 9.08 0.30
C VAL A 56 -12.49 8.35 1.27
N ARG A 57 -13.66 7.93 0.79
CA ARG A 57 -14.64 7.19 1.60
C ARG A 57 -14.07 5.84 2.08
N MET A 58 -13.39 5.11 1.23
CA MET A 58 -12.78 3.82 1.57
C MET A 58 -11.64 3.99 2.59
N ALA A 59 -10.76 4.98 2.40
CA ALA A 59 -9.70 5.27 3.37
C ALA A 59 -10.27 5.71 4.73
N THR A 60 -11.34 6.51 4.73
CA THR A 60 -12.05 6.89 5.97
C THR A 60 -12.64 5.67 6.70
N LYS A 61 -13.26 4.72 5.97
CA LYS A 61 -13.76 3.47 6.56
C LYS A 61 -12.63 2.70 7.26
N PHE A 62 -11.47 2.58 6.61
CA PHE A 62 -10.31 1.92 7.18
C PHE A 62 -9.83 2.64 8.45
N GLY A 63 -9.67 3.96 8.40
CA GLY A 63 -9.23 4.75 9.55
C GLY A 63 -10.13 4.59 10.76
N LEU A 64 -11.45 4.62 10.56
CA LEU A 64 -12.42 4.39 11.64
C LEU A 64 -12.35 2.96 12.22
N ALA A 65 -12.05 1.96 11.39
CA ALA A 65 -11.98 0.57 11.82
C ALA A 65 -10.75 0.23 12.65
N ILE A 66 -9.68 1.04 12.59
CA ILE A 66 -8.46 0.89 13.38
C ILE A 66 -8.35 1.98 14.47
N ASP A 67 -9.46 2.62 14.82
CA ASP A 67 -9.55 3.70 15.81
C ASP A 67 -8.53 4.83 15.57
N ALA A 68 -8.28 5.15 14.30
CA ALA A 68 -7.33 6.15 13.89
C ALA A 68 -7.96 7.54 13.77
N GLU A 69 -7.12 8.55 13.91
CA GLU A 69 -7.49 9.93 13.57
C GLU A 69 -7.68 10.06 12.06
N VAL A 70 -8.91 10.34 11.60
CA VAL A 70 -9.18 10.68 10.21
C VAL A 70 -9.06 12.18 10.01
N ALA A 71 -8.15 12.58 9.14
CA ALA A 71 -7.83 13.99 8.92
C ALA A 71 -8.96 14.73 8.20
N HIS A 72 -9.37 15.88 8.74
CA HIS A 72 -10.30 16.80 8.06
C HIS A 72 -9.67 17.51 6.85
N GLN A 73 -8.35 17.59 6.81
CA GLN A 73 -7.57 18.14 5.72
C GLN A 73 -6.35 17.24 5.47
N SER A 74 -6.17 16.82 4.23
CA SER A 74 -5.00 16.07 3.80
C SER A 74 -4.39 16.69 2.55
N VAL A 75 -3.12 16.39 2.28
CA VAL A 75 -2.38 16.97 1.17
C VAL A 75 -1.77 15.87 0.32
N PHE A 76 -1.93 16.00 -0.99
CA PHE A 76 -1.20 15.18 -1.96
C PHE A 76 0.09 15.90 -2.36
N ALA A 77 1.20 15.16 -2.31
CA ALA A 77 2.51 15.55 -2.78
C ALA A 77 2.89 14.77 -4.03
N ARG A 78 4.03 15.06 -4.62
CA ARG A 78 4.57 14.35 -5.77
C ARG A 78 5.89 13.69 -5.40
N LYS A 79 5.95 12.36 -5.52
CA LYS A 79 7.17 11.55 -5.40
C LYS A 79 7.77 11.37 -6.79
N ASN A 80 8.83 12.09 -7.10
CA ASN A 80 9.46 12.06 -8.41
C ASN A 80 10.40 10.85 -8.52
N TYR A 81 10.15 9.99 -9.49
CA TYR A 81 11.03 8.91 -9.90
C TYR A 81 10.73 8.49 -11.33
N PHE A 82 11.70 7.85 -12.00
CA PHE A 82 11.61 7.59 -13.43
C PHE A 82 11.71 6.10 -13.71
N TYR A 83 10.55 5.52 -14.07
CA TYR A 83 10.44 4.14 -14.53
C TYR A 83 9.54 4.10 -15.77
N PRO A 84 9.76 3.15 -16.69
CA PRO A 84 8.96 3.04 -17.93
C PRO A 84 7.46 2.85 -17.65
N ASP A 85 7.08 2.18 -16.58
CA ASP A 85 5.71 1.94 -16.14
C ASP A 85 5.08 3.09 -15.34
N LEU A 86 5.83 4.19 -15.17
CA LEU A 86 5.33 5.43 -14.60
C LEU A 86 5.54 6.59 -15.59
N PRO A 87 4.72 6.70 -16.64
CA PRO A 87 4.98 7.63 -17.76
C PRO A 87 4.99 9.10 -17.36
N LYS A 88 4.33 9.48 -16.28
CA LYS A 88 4.35 10.86 -15.74
C LYS A 88 5.70 11.26 -15.16
N GLY A 89 6.54 10.30 -14.75
CA GLY A 89 7.78 10.55 -14.02
C GLY A 89 7.58 10.97 -12.57
N TYR A 90 6.35 10.95 -12.04
CA TYR A 90 6.02 11.19 -10.65
C TYR A 90 4.78 10.39 -10.24
N GLN A 91 4.72 10.03 -8.97
CA GLN A 91 3.56 9.44 -8.31
C GLN A 91 2.91 10.48 -7.40
N ILE A 92 1.60 10.64 -7.49
CA ILE A 92 0.85 11.45 -6.54
C ILE A 92 0.60 10.58 -5.30
N SER A 93 1.06 11.05 -4.15
CA SER A 93 1.00 10.33 -2.88
C SER A 93 0.80 11.31 -1.73
N GLN A 94 0.56 10.83 -0.52
CA GLN A 94 0.49 11.65 0.69
C GLN A 94 1.68 11.30 1.60
N PHE A 95 2.20 12.24 2.34
CA PHE A 95 3.30 12.01 3.29
C PHE A 95 3.08 12.74 4.63
N GLU A 96 3.21 14.07 4.64
CA GLU A 96 3.16 14.85 5.89
C GLU A 96 1.75 14.97 6.48
N LEU A 97 0.73 15.05 5.61
CA LEU A 97 -0.67 15.17 6.01
C LEU A 97 -1.50 14.05 5.34
N PRO A 98 -1.36 12.80 5.80
CA PRO A 98 -2.12 11.68 5.28
C PRO A 98 -3.60 11.78 5.67
N ILE A 99 -4.46 11.07 4.95
CA ILE A 99 -5.89 11.02 5.27
C ILE A 99 -6.18 10.26 6.56
N VAL A 100 -5.38 9.23 6.87
CA VAL A 100 -5.47 8.44 8.11
C VAL A 100 -4.17 8.60 8.88
N GLY A 101 -4.27 9.18 10.05
CA GLY A 101 -3.18 9.35 11.01
C GLY A 101 -2.94 8.09 11.85
N LYS A 102 -2.43 8.29 13.06
CA LYS A 102 -2.11 7.20 13.97
C LYS A 102 -3.37 6.42 14.37
N GLY A 103 -3.23 5.11 14.36
CA GLY A 103 -4.25 4.16 14.79
C GLY A 103 -3.62 2.98 15.48
N VAL A 104 -4.43 2.02 15.87
CA VAL A 104 -4.00 0.79 16.55
C VAL A 104 -4.77 -0.42 16.02
N LEU A 105 -4.10 -1.57 16.03
CA LEU A 105 -4.71 -2.84 15.65
C LEU A 105 -4.31 -3.91 16.67
N GLU A 106 -5.29 -4.57 17.26
CA GLU A 106 -5.05 -5.73 18.11
C GLU A 106 -4.95 -6.99 17.25
N ILE A 107 -3.89 -7.76 17.46
CA ILE A 107 -3.66 -9.06 16.83
C ILE A 107 -3.80 -10.17 17.85
N ASP A 108 -4.36 -11.31 17.41
CA ASP A 108 -4.48 -12.53 18.21
C ASP A 108 -3.37 -13.51 17.81
N LEU A 109 -2.66 -14.08 18.78
CA LEU A 109 -1.60 -15.05 18.55
C LEU A 109 -2.09 -16.47 18.81
N GLU A 110 -1.38 -17.46 18.25
CA GLU A 110 -1.76 -18.87 18.35
C GLU A 110 -1.74 -19.42 19.78
N ASP A 111 -0.97 -18.81 20.68
CA ASP A 111 -0.92 -19.17 22.10
C ASP A 111 -2.09 -18.60 22.93
N GLY A 112 -3.02 -17.90 22.27
CA GLY A 112 -4.17 -17.26 22.89
C GLY A 112 -3.88 -15.89 23.53
N SER A 113 -2.67 -15.38 23.40
CA SER A 113 -2.34 -14.00 23.78
C SER A 113 -2.76 -13.02 22.70
N SER A 114 -2.91 -11.75 23.07
CA SER A 114 -3.11 -10.65 22.13
C SER A 114 -2.02 -9.59 22.26
N LYS A 115 -1.80 -8.86 21.19
CA LYS A 115 -0.85 -7.75 21.17
C LYS A 115 -1.40 -6.59 20.34
N THR A 116 -1.24 -5.37 20.84
CA THR A 116 -1.58 -4.16 20.10
C THR A 116 -0.37 -3.73 19.28
N ILE A 117 -0.59 -3.52 17.98
CA ILE A 117 0.40 -2.98 17.04
C ILE A 117 -0.08 -1.59 16.60
N GLY A 118 0.80 -0.61 16.69
CA GLY A 118 0.52 0.73 16.19
C GLY A 118 0.48 0.78 14.66
N VAL A 119 -0.38 1.63 14.13
CA VAL A 119 -0.37 2.06 12.73
C VAL A 119 0.08 3.51 12.71
N THR A 120 1.19 3.78 12.04
CA THR A 120 1.75 5.14 11.93
C THR A 120 0.83 6.04 11.11
N ARG A 121 0.35 5.50 10.00
CA ARG A 121 -0.57 6.16 9.06
C ARG A 121 -1.12 5.17 8.04
N ALA A 122 -2.20 5.56 7.39
CA ALA A 122 -2.57 5.02 6.09
C ALA A 122 -2.82 6.16 5.12
N HIS A 123 -2.13 6.14 4.00
CA HIS A 123 -2.16 7.23 3.04
C HIS A 123 -2.55 6.77 1.64
N LEU A 124 -3.12 7.69 0.88
CA LEU A 124 -3.57 7.46 -0.48
C LEU A 124 -2.46 7.74 -1.48
N GLU A 125 -2.34 6.87 -2.48
CA GLU A 125 -1.41 7.04 -3.58
C GLU A 125 -1.88 6.37 -4.87
N GLU A 126 -1.16 6.61 -5.95
CA GLU A 126 -1.36 5.95 -7.25
C GLU A 126 -0.52 4.67 -7.33
N ASP A 127 -1.06 3.59 -7.89
CA ASP A 127 -0.21 2.47 -8.32
C ASP A 127 0.54 2.82 -9.62
N ALA A 128 1.68 2.18 -9.85
CA ALA A 128 2.42 2.22 -11.11
C ALA A 128 1.82 1.22 -12.12
N GLY A 129 2.19 1.34 -13.39
CA GLY A 129 1.88 0.33 -14.41
C GLY A 129 2.64 -0.97 -14.19
N LYS A 130 2.75 -1.78 -15.22
CA LYS A 130 3.51 -3.04 -15.20
C LYS A 130 4.55 -3.04 -16.31
N SER A 131 5.77 -3.46 -15.98
CA SER A 131 6.78 -3.85 -16.96
C SER A 131 6.65 -5.34 -17.24
N LEU A 132 6.46 -5.70 -18.50
CA LEU A 132 6.28 -7.08 -18.96
C LEU A 132 7.59 -7.54 -19.60
N HIS A 133 8.23 -8.55 -19.03
CA HIS A 133 9.54 -9.05 -19.48
C HIS A 133 9.45 -10.35 -20.26
N GLU A 134 8.30 -11.04 -20.19
CA GLU A 134 8.06 -12.28 -20.90
C GLU A 134 7.55 -12.00 -22.32
N ASP A 135 7.90 -12.84 -23.28
CA ASP A 135 7.44 -12.80 -24.68
C ASP A 135 7.90 -11.63 -25.57
N TYR A 136 8.85 -10.80 -25.12
CA TYR A 136 9.28 -9.61 -25.87
C TYR A 136 10.69 -9.68 -26.47
N HIS A 137 11.31 -10.86 -26.59
CA HIS A 137 12.59 -11.10 -27.27
C HIS A 137 13.69 -10.08 -26.94
N GLY A 138 13.95 -9.83 -25.67
CA GLY A 138 14.96 -8.86 -25.20
C GLY A 138 14.50 -7.41 -25.09
N MET A 139 13.21 -7.16 -25.27
CA MET A 139 12.54 -5.89 -24.98
C MET A 139 11.65 -6.05 -23.74
N SER A 140 11.20 -4.94 -23.18
CA SER A 140 10.16 -4.94 -22.14
C SER A 140 8.90 -4.29 -22.69
N GLY A 141 7.78 -4.97 -22.57
CA GLY A 141 6.47 -4.38 -22.79
C GLY A 141 6.07 -3.50 -21.61
N ILE A 142 5.28 -2.48 -21.85
CA ILE A 142 4.72 -1.61 -20.80
C ILE A 142 3.20 -1.67 -20.88
N ASP A 143 2.58 -2.06 -19.76
CA ASP A 143 1.13 -2.02 -19.57
C ASP A 143 0.77 -0.98 -18.51
N ILE A 144 0.08 0.07 -18.93
CA ILE A 144 -0.34 1.20 -18.09
C ILE A 144 -1.77 1.05 -17.53
N ASN A 145 -2.41 -0.09 -17.71
CA ASN A 145 -3.76 -0.31 -17.17
C ASN A 145 -3.79 -0.12 -15.65
N ARG A 146 -2.75 -0.56 -14.93
CA ARG A 146 -2.67 -0.41 -13.47
C ARG A 146 -2.26 1.00 -13.03
N ALA A 147 -1.53 1.76 -13.86
CA ALA A 147 -1.06 3.10 -13.51
C ALA A 147 -2.23 4.00 -13.09
N GLY A 148 -2.15 4.60 -11.93
CA GLY A 148 -3.23 5.42 -11.35
C GLY A 148 -4.35 4.64 -10.65
N THR A 149 -4.26 3.30 -10.53
CA THR A 149 -5.16 2.52 -9.66
C THR A 149 -5.00 3.01 -8.22
N PRO A 150 -6.10 3.27 -7.47
CA PRO A 150 -5.99 3.80 -6.13
C PRO A 150 -5.36 2.78 -5.18
N LEU A 151 -4.35 3.20 -4.43
CA LEU A 151 -3.75 2.44 -3.34
C LEU A 151 -4.02 3.12 -2.00
N LEU A 152 -4.23 2.29 -0.99
CA LEU A 152 -4.08 2.65 0.41
C LEU A 152 -2.81 1.96 0.93
N GLU A 153 -1.78 2.74 1.21
CA GLU A 153 -0.56 2.26 1.85
C GLU A 153 -0.69 2.38 3.37
N ILE A 154 -0.61 1.26 4.06
CA ILE A 154 -0.78 1.13 5.51
C ILE A 154 0.59 0.84 6.11
N VAL A 155 1.10 1.76 6.93
CA VAL A 155 2.42 1.68 7.55
C VAL A 155 2.27 1.37 9.04
N SER A 156 2.81 0.24 9.49
CA SER A 156 2.81 -0.10 10.91
C SER A 156 3.89 0.66 11.69
N GLU A 157 3.69 0.82 12.99
CA GLU A 157 4.80 1.09 13.90
C GLU A 157 5.73 -0.14 13.97
N PRO A 158 7.02 0.03 14.31
CA PRO A 158 7.99 -1.07 14.41
C PRO A 158 7.84 -1.84 15.74
N ASP A 159 6.61 -2.26 16.05
CA ASP A 159 6.24 -2.91 17.30
C ASP A 159 6.36 -4.44 17.25
N ILE A 160 6.46 -4.98 16.05
CA ILE A 160 6.47 -6.42 15.78
C ILE A 160 7.84 -7.00 16.14
N ARG A 161 7.85 -8.15 16.83
CA ARG A 161 9.06 -8.79 17.36
C ARG A 161 9.28 -10.24 16.90
N SER A 162 8.35 -10.78 16.11
CA SER A 162 8.46 -12.14 15.57
C SER A 162 7.77 -12.28 14.22
N SER A 163 8.12 -13.32 13.49
CA SER A 163 7.43 -13.67 12.23
C SER A 163 5.96 -14.03 12.47
N ALA A 164 5.65 -14.69 13.59
CA ALA A 164 4.28 -15.03 13.97
C ALA A 164 3.41 -13.77 14.15
N GLU A 165 3.94 -12.76 14.86
CA GLU A 165 3.26 -11.47 15.01
C GLU A 165 3.09 -10.76 13.67
N ALA A 166 4.11 -10.78 12.79
CA ALA A 166 4.05 -10.17 11.47
C ALA A 166 2.95 -10.82 10.60
N VAL A 167 2.87 -12.15 10.60
CA VAL A 167 1.83 -12.90 9.89
C VAL A 167 0.44 -12.62 10.47
N ALA A 168 0.31 -12.58 11.80
CA ALA A 168 -0.96 -12.28 12.47
C ALA A 168 -1.45 -10.87 12.09
N TYR A 169 -0.56 -9.87 12.14
CA TYR A 169 -0.87 -8.49 11.73
C TYR A 169 -1.30 -8.41 10.26
N ALA A 170 -0.52 -9.01 9.36
CA ALA A 170 -0.82 -8.98 7.94
C ALA A 170 -2.16 -9.66 7.62
N LYS A 171 -2.46 -10.82 8.24
CA LYS A 171 -3.75 -11.51 8.11
C LYS A 171 -4.91 -10.68 8.67
N LYS A 172 -4.70 -9.97 9.77
CA LYS A 172 -5.73 -9.11 10.38
C LYS A 172 -6.08 -7.94 9.45
N ILE A 173 -5.06 -7.24 8.89
CA ILE A 173 -5.28 -6.17 7.90
C ILE A 173 -5.96 -6.73 6.64
N HIS A 174 -5.48 -7.87 6.12
CA HIS A 174 -6.08 -8.52 4.95
C HIS A 174 -7.58 -8.81 5.15
N SER A 175 -7.93 -9.43 6.28
CA SER A 175 -9.33 -9.70 6.62
C SER A 175 -10.14 -8.42 6.80
N LEU A 176 -9.54 -7.38 7.38
CA LEU A 176 -10.18 -6.10 7.64
C LEU A 176 -10.55 -5.38 6.34
N VAL A 177 -9.62 -5.28 5.39
CA VAL A 177 -9.87 -4.59 4.11
C VAL A 177 -10.93 -5.30 3.27
N GLN A 178 -11.02 -6.64 3.37
CA GLN A 178 -12.07 -7.42 2.74
C GLN A 178 -13.43 -7.22 3.45
N TYR A 179 -13.46 -7.29 4.78
CA TYR A 179 -14.68 -7.09 5.56
C TYR A 179 -15.28 -5.69 5.36
N LEU A 180 -14.43 -4.67 5.22
CA LEU A 180 -14.83 -3.30 4.91
C LEU A 180 -15.25 -3.11 3.43
N GLU A 181 -15.07 -4.12 2.60
CA GLU A 181 -15.34 -4.07 1.15
C GLU A 181 -14.57 -2.93 0.45
N ILE A 182 -13.32 -2.69 0.88
CA ILE A 182 -12.46 -1.66 0.29
C ILE A 182 -11.36 -2.23 -0.60
N CYS A 183 -11.04 -3.53 -0.45
CA CYS A 183 -10.09 -4.26 -1.28
C CYS A 183 -10.54 -5.73 -1.37
N ASP A 184 -10.30 -6.39 -2.50
CA ASP A 184 -10.62 -7.82 -2.66
C ASP A 184 -9.63 -8.74 -1.94
N GLY A 185 -8.44 -8.22 -1.59
CA GLY A 185 -7.38 -8.95 -0.91
C GLY A 185 -6.67 -9.98 -1.79
N ASN A 186 -6.82 -9.92 -3.12
CA ASN A 186 -6.23 -10.89 -4.02
C ASN A 186 -4.70 -10.66 -4.15
N MET A 187 -3.94 -11.45 -3.40
CA MET A 187 -2.47 -11.37 -3.39
C MET A 187 -1.86 -11.85 -4.71
N GLN A 188 -2.50 -12.80 -5.42
CA GLN A 188 -1.99 -13.34 -6.68
C GLN A 188 -2.10 -12.32 -7.83
N GLU A 189 -3.16 -11.52 -7.82
CA GLU A 189 -3.35 -10.44 -8.78
C GLU A 189 -2.60 -9.16 -8.39
N GLY A 190 -2.07 -9.11 -7.16
CA GLY A 190 -1.33 -7.97 -6.63
C GLY A 190 -2.20 -6.85 -6.06
N SER A 191 -3.50 -7.14 -5.81
CA SER A 191 -4.39 -6.18 -5.15
C SER A 191 -4.03 -5.96 -3.68
N PHE A 192 -3.30 -6.91 -3.08
CA PHE A 192 -2.78 -6.83 -1.74
C PHE A 192 -1.31 -7.28 -1.74
N ARG A 193 -0.41 -6.38 -1.36
CA ARG A 193 1.05 -6.61 -1.34
C ARG A 193 1.61 -6.16 -0.01
N MET A 194 2.75 -6.75 0.39
CA MET A 194 3.43 -6.40 1.63
C MET A 194 4.92 -6.23 1.40
N ASP A 195 5.48 -5.22 2.01
CA ASP A 195 6.90 -5.02 2.16
C ASP A 195 7.25 -5.08 3.65
N VAL A 196 8.35 -5.77 3.99
CA VAL A 196 8.77 -6.01 5.37
C VAL A 196 10.10 -5.34 5.62
N ASN A 197 10.14 -4.45 6.59
CA ASN A 197 11.35 -3.84 7.10
C ASN A 197 11.80 -4.58 8.36
N ILE A 198 13.01 -5.10 8.37
CA ILE A 198 13.59 -5.87 9.48
C ILE A 198 14.88 -5.21 9.95
N SER A 199 15.00 -5.08 11.26
CA SER A 199 16.21 -4.63 11.94
C SER A 199 16.52 -5.53 13.14
N LEU A 200 17.79 -5.59 13.52
CA LEU A 200 18.25 -6.26 14.73
C LEU A 200 18.90 -5.25 15.67
N ARG A 201 18.59 -5.33 16.96
CA ARG A 201 19.26 -4.52 17.98
C ARG A 201 19.51 -5.35 19.26
N PRO A 202 20.52 -4.99 20.08
CA PRO A 202 20.65 -5.55 21.42
C PRO A 202 19.42 -5.27 22.27
N VAL A 203 18.98 -6.22 23.06
CA VAL A 203 17.88 -6.02 24.01
C VAL A 203 18.19 -4.85 24.94
N GLY A 204 17.22 -3.93 25.10
CA GLY A 204 17.35 -2.71 25.91
C GLY A 204 17.98 -1.51 25.18
N GLN A 205 18.38 -1.66 23.93
CA GLN A 205 18.84 -0.52 23.11
C GLN A 205 17.64 0.16 22.44
N GLU A 206 17.54 1.49 22.53
CA GLU A 206 16.46 2.25 21.87
C GLU A 206 16.70 2.40 20.37
N ALA A 207 17.94 2.68 19.97
CA ALA A 207 18.28 2.89 18.57
C ALA A 207 18.16 1.61 17.76
N TYR A 208 17.53 1.70 16.58
CA TYR A 208 17.44 0.60 15.64
C TYR A 208 18.82 0.29 15.03
N GLY A 209 19.03 -0.98 14.67
CA GLY A 209 20.19 -1.39 13.88
C GLY A 209 19.98 -1.11 12.39
N THR A 210 20.85 -1.66 11.56
CA THR A 210 20.71 -1.58 10.11
C THR A 210 19.42 -2.27 9.68
N SER A 211 18.61 -1.57 8.89
CA SER A 211 17.38 -2.11 8.32
C SER A 211 17.64 -2.83 7.01
N ALA A 212 16.97 -3.97 6.82
CA ALA A 212 16.84 -4.66 5.55
C ALA A 212 15.38 -4.66 5.13
N GLU A 213 15.12 -4.44 3.85
CA GLU A 213 13.77 -4.43 3.29
C GLU A 213 13.57 -5.65 2.39
N ILE A 214 12.45 -6.37 2.60
CA ILE A 214 12.01 -7.50 1.77
C ILE A 214 10.74 -7.08 1.07
N LYS A 215 10.79 -6.97 -0.26
CA LYS A 215 9.71 -6.44 -1.07
C LYS A 215 8.80 -7.50 -1.69
N ASN A 216 7.57 -7.08 -1.98
CA ASN A 216 6.59 -7.84 -2.77
C ASN A 216 6.28 -9.22 -2.21
N LEU A 217 6.11 -9.34 -0.90
CA LEU A 217 5.61 -10.57 -0.31
C LEU A 217 4.13 -10.74 -0.65
N ASN A 218 3.80 -11.87 -1.26
CA ASN A 218 2.46 -12.21 -1.72
C ASN A 218 1.93 -13.53 -1.13
N TYR A 219 2.47 -13.96 0.01
CA TYR A 219 2.04 -15.13 0.78
C TYR A 219 2.24 -14.91 2.27
N PHE A 220 1.38 -15.56 3.08
CA PHE A 220 1.45 -15.58 4.54
C PHE A 220 2.19 -16.82 5.08
N ARG A 221 3.30 -17.21 4.51
CA ARG A 221 4.10 -18.35 4.97
C ARG A 221 5.50 -17.93 5.39
#